data_1a2e1f85af13b41fdfc7ab03f2f4b5f7
#
_entry.id   1a2e1f85af13b41fdfc7ab03f2f4b5f7
#
_cell.length_a   1.000
_cell.length_b   1.000
_cell.length_c   1.000
_cell.angle_alpha   90.00
_cell.angle_beta   90.00
_cell.angle_gamma   90.00
#
_symmetry.space_group_name_H-M   'P 1'
#
loop_
_entity.id
_entity.type
_entity.pdbx_description
1 polymer ?
#
loop_
_entity_poly.entity_id
_entity_poly.type
_entity_poly.pdbx_seq_one_letter_code
_entity_poly.pdbx_strand_id
1 'polypeptide(L)'
;AEYTSIHKDYDMNLLWHQVTSQDSNDALAADIQDVKGVNVISPTWFSISSNDGDISSLASSDYVDTAHQNDMEVWGLMDNFSTDIDTDTVLGTTTSRENLEGQLITEALNYQLDGINIDIESLPEETSESYVQFMRELSVKCRNNNLVLSVDVPSPYSFNEHYSQKELGEVVDYVIIMGYDEHYVGSDAGSVASLSYERDGITGTLENVPKEKIISGIPFYTRLWKTNASG
;
A
#
# COMPACT_ATOMS: atom_id res chain seq x y z
N ALA A 1 24.75 -7.28 5.13
CA ALA A 1 24.45 -5.98 5.75
C ALA A 1 23.22 -6.18 6.62
N GLU A 2 23.24 -5.66 7.83
CA GLU A 2 22.06 -5.69 8.70
C GLU A 2 21.06 -4.66 8.17
N TYR A 3 19.80 -5.08 8.00
CA TYR A 3 18.75 -4.22 7.50
C TYR A 3 18.19 -3.38 8.66
N THR A 4 18.33 -2.06 8.59
CA THR A 4 17.79 -1.15 9.60
C THR A 4 16.52 -0.51 9.09
N SER A 5 15.37 -0.86 9.67
CA SER A 5 14.08 -0.23 9.38
C SER A 5 14.03 1.22 9.89
N ILE A 6 13.26 2.06 9.20
CA ILE A 6 12.88 3.38 9.70
C ILE A 6 11.68 3.16 10.63
N HIS A 7 11.90 3.37 11.94
CA HIS A 7 10.83 3.30 12.93
C HIS A 7 10.42 4.71 13.34
N LYS A 8 9.11 4.92 13.40
CA LYS A 8 8.54 6.14 13.96
C LYS A 8 8.35 5.96 15.47
N ASP A 9 8.53 7.02 16.23
CA ASP A 9 8.42 7.06 17.69
C ASP A 9 7.00 7.40 18.19
N TYR A 10 6.01 7.30 17.31
CA TYR A 10 4.59 7.54 17.56
C TYR A 10 3.74 6.37 17.05
N ASP A 11 2.53 6.24 17.62
CA ASP A 11 1.55 5.27 17.15
C ASP A 11 1.07 5.66 15.74
N MET A 12 1.29 4.75 14.78
CA MET A 12 0.94 4.96 13.39
C MET A 12 -0.58 4.95 13.19
N ASN A 13 -1.10 6.04 12.64
CA ASN A 13 -2.48 6.15 12.22
C ASN A 13 -2.51 6.65 10.77
N LEU A 14 -2.57 5.71 9.84
CA LEU A 14 -2.52 5.94 8.41
C LEU A 14 -3.92 5.98 7.81
N LEU A 15 -4.14 6.91 6.89
CA LEU A 15 -5.34 7.00 6.06
C LEU A 15 -4.97 6.87 4.58
N TRP A 16 -5.52 5.87 3.89
CA TRP A 16 -5.49 5.84 2.43
C TRP A 16 -6.49 6.88 1.89
N HIS A 17 -6.02 7.73 0.99
CA HIS A 17 -6.83 8.78 0.39
C HIS A 17 -6.94 8.54 -1.11
N GLN A 18 -8.16 8.23 -1.58
CA GLN A 18 -8.42 7.96 -2.99
C GLN A 18 -8.35 9.26 -3.80
N VAL A 19 -7.32 9.37 -4.64
CA VAL A 19 -7.13 10.46 -5.61
C VAL A 19 -7.30 9.90 -7.01
N THR A 20 -8.34 10.35 -7.72
CA THR A 20 -8.71 9.80 -9.04
C THR A 20 -8.40 10.74 -10.21
N SER A 21 -8.03 11.97 -9.93
CA SER A 21 -7.64 12.99 -10.90
C SER A 21 -6.78 14.06 -10.24
N GLN A 22 -6.13 14.90 -11.04
CA GLN A 22 -5.35 16.03 -10.53
C GLN A 22 -6.22 16.98 -9.69
N ASP A 23 -7.45 17.24 -10.12
CA ASP A 23 -8.40 18.09 -9.37
C ASP A 23 -8.81 17.49 -8.02
N SER A 24 -8.72 16.16 -7.84
CA SER A 24 -9.05 15.50 -6.56
C SER A 24 -8.06 15.87 -5.45
N ASN A 25 -6.84 16.29 -5.78
CA ASN A 25 -5.85 16.73 -4.80
C ASN A 25 -6.33 17.98 -4.02
N ASP A 26 -7.11 18.86 -4.65
CA ASP A 26 -7.61 20.10 -4.05
C ASP A 26 -8.64 19.85 -2.94
N ALA A 27 -9.21 18.64 -2.89
CA ALA A 27 -10.19 18.26 -1.86
C ALA A 27 -9.55 18.02 -0.48
N LEU A 28 -8.24 17.74 -0.40
CA LEU A 28 -7.57 17.35 0.84
C LEU A 28 -7.91 18.24 2.03
N ALA A 29 -7.78 19.55 1.89
CA ALA A 29 -8.00 20.47 3.00
C ALA A 29 -9.42 20.39 3.57
N ALA A 30 -10.42 20.11 2.73
CA ALA A 30 -11.81 19.91 3.16
C ALA A 30 -12.00 18.52 3.79
N ASP A 31 -11.37 17.50 3.23
CA ASP A 31 -11.52 16.12 3.69
C ASP A 31 -10.89 15.90 5.07
N ILE A 32 -9.80 16.60 5.39
CA ILE A 32 -9.09 16.44 6.67
C ILE A 32 -9.53 17.44 7.75
N GLN A 33 -10.36 18.44 7.45
CA GLN A 33 -10.69 19.54 8.39
C GLN A 33 -11.22 19.07 9.76
N ASP A 34 -11.95 17.95 9.79
CA ASP A 34 -12.54 17.35 11.00
C ASP A 34 -11.84 16.05 11.43
N VAL A 35 -10.79 15.63 10.70
CA VAL A 35 -10.02 14.42 11.00
C VAL A 35 -9.05 14.71 12.14
N LYS A 36 -8.96 13.78 13.09
CA LYS A 36 -8.06 13.89 14.25
C LYS A 36 -7.27 12.63 14.44
N GLY A 37 -5.99 12.82 14.77
CA GLY A 37 -5.10 11.73 15.13
C GLY A 37 -4.48 10.97 13.96
N VAL A 38 -4.84 11.27 12.72
CA VAL A 38 -4.13 10.78 11.54
C VAL A 38 -2.79 11.48 11.45
N ASN A 39 -1.71 10.72 11.29
CA ASN A 39 -0.35 11.23 11.20
C ASN A 39 0.36 10.80 9.91
N VAL A 40 -0.26 9.92 9.11
CA VAL A 40 0.19 9.57 7.77
C VAL A 40 -1.01 9.55 6.83
N ILE A 41 -0.86 10.18 5.67
CA ILE A 41 -1.82 10.06 4.57
C ILE A 41 -1.15 9.42 3.37
N SER A 42 -1.83 8.45 2.76
CA SER A 42 -1.33 7.69 1.62
C SER A 42 -2.25 7.89 0.42
N PRO A 43 -1.97 8.89 -0.42
CA PRO A 43 -2.78 9.16 -1.61
C PRO A 43 -2.48 8.15 -2.73
N THR A 44 -3.52 7.72 -3.46
CA THR A 44 -3.42 6.80 -4.59
C THR A 44 -2.90 7.52 -5.84
N TRP A 45 -1.61 7.83 -5.87
CA TRP A 45 -1.02 8.73 -6.87
C TRP A 45 -0.33 8.06 -8.03
N PHE A 46 0.26 6.90 -7.79
CA PHE A 46 1.10 6.25 -8.78
C PHE A 46 0.45 4.95 -9.25
N SER A 47 0.36 4.77 -10.57
CA SER A 47 -0.09 3.50 -11.14
C SER A 47 0.91 3.04 -12.19
N ILE A 48 1.23 1.75 -12.20
CA ILE A 48 2.05 1.16 -13.28
C ILE A 48 1.28 1.35 -14.59
N SER A 49 1.91 1.98 -15.58
CA SER A 49 1.25 2.39 -16.85
C SER A 49 1.77 1.68 -18.09
N SER A 50 2.90 0.95 -17.98
CA SER A 50 3.44 0.13 -19.07
C SER A 50 4.16 -1.11 -18.54
N ASN A 51 4.34 -2.11 -19.42
CA ASN A 51 5.12 -3.30 -19.13
C ASN A 51 6.64 -3.04 -19.03
N ASP A 52 7.09 -1.87 -19.42
CA ASP A 52 8.48 -1.44 -19.24
C ASP A 52 8.73 -0.81 -17.86
N GLY A 53 7.72 -0.79 -16.99
CA GLY A 53 7.79 -0.24 -15.64
C GLY A 53 7.62 1.28 -15.57
N ASP A 54 6.97 1.89 -16.55
CA ASP A 54 6.59 3.30 -16.44
C ASP A 54 5.43 3.49 -15.47
N ILE A 55 5.37 4.66 -14.83
CA ILE A 55 4.26 5.04 -13.96
C ILE A 55 3.51 6.25 -14.51
N SER A 56 2.22 6.31 -14.23
CA SER A 56 1.45 7.56 -14.24
C SER A 56 1.46 8.16 -12.84
N SER A 57 1.42 9.49 -12.75
CA SER A 57 1.49 10.21 -11.48
C SER A 57 0.41 11.27 -11.38
N LEU A 58 -0.26 11.33 -10.22
CA LEU A 58 -1.18 12.39 -9.82
C LEU A 58 -0.60 13.23 -8.68
N ALA A 59 0.68 13.11 -8.36
CA ALA A 59 1.32 13.80 -7.26
C ALA A 59 1.16 15.34 -7.36
N SER A 60 1.03 15.99 -6.21
CA SER A 60 0.79 17.42 -6.08
C SER A 60 1.60 18.01 -4.93
N SER A 61 2.39 19.04 -5.21
CA SER A 61 3.13 19.76 -4.17
C SER A 61 2.20 20.49 -3.19
N ASP A 62 1.11 21.07 -3.67
CA ASP A 62 0.14 21.76 -2.81
C ASP A 62 -0.55 20.81 -1.83
N TYR A 63 -0.77 19.56 -2.28
CA TYR A 63 -1.28 18.50 -1.40
C TYR A 63 -0.27 18.16 -0.30
N VAL A 64 1.00 17.94 -0.65
CA VAL A 64 2.06 17.64 0.32
C VAL A 64 2.22 18.78 1.32
N ASP A 65 2.27 20.02 0.84
CA ASP A 65 2.35 21.21 1.69
C ASP A 65 1.16 21.29 2.67
N THR A 66 -0.05 20.98 2.18
CA THR A 66 -1.27 20.96 3.02
C THR A 66 -1.19 19.86 4.08
N ALA A 67 -0.75 18.65 3.72
CA ALA A 67 -0.60 17.54 4.65
C ALA A 67 0.45 17.87 5.73
N HIS A 68 1.62 18.36 5.35
CA HIS A 68 2.69 18.75 6.27
C HIS A 68 2.27 19.89 7.21
N GLN A 69 1.48 20.88 6.74
CA GLN A 69 0.92 21.93 7.59
C GLN A 69 -0.07 21.42 8.64
N ASN A 70 -0.59 20.21 8.46
CA ASN A 70 -1.49 19.51 9.37
C ASN A 70 -0.80 18.36 10.13
N ASP A 71 0.53 18.39 10.22
CA ASP A 71 1.36 17.39 10.91
C ASP A 71 1.17 15.95 10.39
N MET A 72 0.88 15.79 9.09
CA MET A 72 0.74 14.48 8.43
C MET A 72 1.92 14.22 7.49
N GLU A 73 2.54 13.06 7.59
CA GLU A 73 3.45 12.56 6.56
C GLU A 73 2.68 12.11 5.31
N VAL A 74 3.31 12.19 4.15
CA VAL A 74 2.72 11.73 2.88
C VAL A 74 3.51 10.54 2.35
N TRP A 75 2.86 9.37 2.29
CA TRP A 75 3.41 8.17 1.67
C TRP A 75 2.65 7.88 0.38
N GLY A 76 3.25 8.24 -0.77
CA GLY A 76 2.60 8.07 -2.07
C GLY A 76 2.35 6.60 -2.37
N LEU A 77 1.09 6.22 -2.61
CA LEU A 77 0.71 4.85 -2.94
C LEU A 77 0.94 4.58 -4.42
N MET A 78 1.52 3.41 -4.71
CA MET A 78 1.68 2.85 -6.05
C MET A 78 0.91 1.54 -6.19
N ASP A 79 0.08 1.47 -7.22
CA ASP A 79 -0.74 0.31 -7.56
C ASP A 79 -0.43 -0.30 -8.93
N ASN A 80 -1.01 -1.50 -9.19
CA ASN A 80 -0.96 -2.21 -10.47
C ASN A 80 -2.35 -2.36 -11.13
N PHE A 81 -3.28 -1.42 -10.88
CA PHE A 81 -4.69 -1.58 -11.28
C PHE A 81 -4.97 -1.30 -12.75
N SER A 82 -4.01 -0.83 -13.53
CA SER A 82 -4.17 -0.69 -14.97
C SER A 82 -4.42 -2.05 -15.64
N THR A 83 -5.47 -2.15 -16.43
CA THR A 83 -5.86 -3.39 -17.13
C THR A 83 -4.94 -3.73 -18.32
N ASP A 84 -4.10 -2.80 -18.73
CA ASP A 84 -3.24 -2.92 -19.92
C ASP A 84 -1.81 -3.39 -19.57
N ILE A 85 -1.52 -3.62 -18.26
CA ILE A 85 -0.21 -4.09 -17.79
C ILE A 85 -0.26 -5.54 -17.34
N ASP A 86 0.88 -6.20 -17.46
CA ASP A 86 1.13 -7.53 -16.94
C ASP A 86 2.17 -7.43 -15.82
N THR A 87 1.73 -7.60 -14.57
CA THR A 87 2.58 -7.46 -13.39
C THR A 87 3.78 -8.41 -13.41
N ASP A 88 3.63 -9.64 -13.94
CA ASP A 88 4.73 -10.59 -14.07
C ASP A 88 5.80 -10.07 -15.05
N THR A 89 5.38 -9.50 -16.17
CA THR A 89 6.29 -8.88 -17.14
C THR A 89 7.03 -7.69 -16.53
N VAL A 90 6.33 -6.81 -15.81
CA VAL A 90 6.93 -5.63 -15.17
C VAL A 90 7.96 -6.03 -14.12
N LEU A 91 7.62 -6.95 -13.24
CA LEU A 91 8.49 -7.35 -12.13
C LEU A 91 9.54 -8.42 -12.54
N GLY A 92 9.31 -9.14 -13.62
CA GLY A 92 10.14 -10.25 -14.08
C GLY A 92 11.50 -9.86 -14.64
N THR A 93 11.69 -8.62 -15.11
CA THR A 93 12.96 -8.19 -15.68
C THR A 93 13.65 -7.11 -14.83
N THR A 94 14.99 -7.17 -14.75
CA THR A 94 15.76 -6.15 -14.02
C THR A 94 15.54 -4.76 -14.60
N THR A 95 15.47 -4.64 -15.94
CA THR A 95 15.32 -3.33 -16.60
C THR A 95 14.01 -2.64 -16.25
N SER A 96 12.88 -3.37 -16.28
CA SER A 96 11.58 -2.79 -15.94
C SER A 96 11.47 -2.48 -14.44
N ARG A 97 12.02 -3.33 -13.55
CA ARG A 97 12.09 -3.01 -12.12
C ARG A 97 12.94 -1.77 -11.86
N GLU A 98 14.14 -1.67 -12.44
CA GLU A 98 15.01 -0.50 -12.28
C GLU A 98 14.35 0.80 -12.78
N ASN A 99 13.56 0.72 -13.88
CA ASN A 99 12.79 1.85 -14.40
C ASN A 99 11.69 2.24 -13.40
N LEU A 100 10.86 1.28 -12.95
CA LEU A 100 9.79 1.52 -11.99
C LEU A 100 10.30 2.15 -10.69
N GLU A 101 11.32 1.54 -10.09
CA GLU A 101 11.95 2.03 -8.87
C GLU A 101 12.57 3.42 -9.04
N GLY A 102 13.23 3.66 -10.18
CA GLY A 102 13.86 4.95 -10.49
C GLY A 102 12.83 6.07 -10.58
N GLN A 103 11.69 5.81 -11.22
CA GLN A 103 10.60 6.77 -11.32
C GLN A 103 9.95 7.03 -9.95
N LEU A 104 9.65 5.99 -9.16
CA LEU A 104 9.08 6.15 -7.82
C LEU A 104 9.97 7.01 -6.91
N ILE A 105 11.27 6.75 -6.88
CA ILE A 105 12.21 7.55 -6.10
C ILE A 105 12.29 8.99 -6.63
N THR A 106 12.27 9.16 -7.95
CA THR A 106 12.30 10.51 -8.56
C THR A 106 11.06 11.31 -8.17
N GLU A 107 9.87 10.71 -8.26
CA GLU A 107 8.61 11.35 -7.85
C GLU A 107 8.63 11.67 -6.35
N ALA A 108 9.04 10.71 -5.51
CA ALA A 108 9.10 10.92 -4.06
C ALA A 108 10.02 12.11 -3.69
N LEU A 109 11.16 12.24 -4.34
CA LEU A 109 12.09 13.35 -4.10
C LEU A 109 11.59 14.68 -4.68
N ASN A 110 11.00 14.66 -5.88
CA ASN A 110 10.47 15.85 -6.53
C ASN A 110 9.34 16.50 -5.73
N TYR A 111 8.47 15.67 -5.16
CA TYR A 111 7.33 16.13 -4.37
C TYR A 111 7.58 16.13 -2.85
N GLN A 112 8.81 15.82 -2.42
CA GLN A 112 9.20 15.82 -1.00
C GLN A 112 8.32 14.90 -0.14
N LEU A 113 8.06 13.69 -0.64
CA LEU A 113 7.31 12.67 0.09
C LEU A 113 8.13 12.13 1.27
N ASP A 114 7.44 11.65 2.29
CA ASP A 114 8.05 11.02 3.47
C ASP A 114 8.23 9.51 3.30
N GLY A 115 7.46 8.92 2.37
CA GLY A 115 7.51 7.48 2.10
C GLY A 115 6.82 7.08 0.80
N ILE A 116 6.89 5.78 0.53
CA ILE A 116 6.23 5.11 -0.58
C ILE A 116 5.45 3.93 -0.01
N ASN A 117 4.19 3.80 -0.40
CA ASN A 117 3.33 2.67 -0.08
C ASN A 117 3.11 1.83 -1.34
N ILE A 118 3.36 0.54 -1.27
CA ILE A 118 3.23 -0.38 -2.40
C ILE A 118 1.99 -1.23 -2.23
N ASP A 119 1.06 -1.11 -3.17
CA ASP A 119 -0.22 -1.81 -3.22
C ASP A 119 -0.33 -2.62 -4.52
N ILE A 120 0.33 -3.78 -4.56
CA ILE A 120 0.24 -4.72 -5.68
C ILE A 120 -0.78 -5.80 -5.32
N GLU A 121 -1.93 -5.74 -5.98
CA GLU A 121 -3.00 -6.71 -5.79
C GLU A 121 -3.04 -7.78 -6.90
N SER A 122 -3.80 -8.83 -6.63
CA SER A 122 -3.97 -9.94 -7.57
C SER A 122 -2.65 -10.52 -8.11
N LEU A 123 -1.63 -10.54 -7.24
CA LEU A 123 -0.30 -11.03 -7.57
C LEU A 123 -0.38 -12.50 -8.04
N PRO A 124 0.10 -12.87 -9.24
CA PRO A 124 0.21 -14.26 -9.65
C PRO A 124 1.23 -15.02 -8.78
N GLU A 125 1.00 -16.32 -8.54
CA GLU A 125 1.90 -17.14 -7.71
C GLU A 125 3.32 -17.19 -8.30
N GLU A 126 3.44 -17.28 -9.62
CA GLU A 126 4.71 -17.28 -10.35
C GLU A 126 5.50 -15.98 -10.21
N THR A 127 4.83 -14.85 -9.90
CA THR A 127 5.47 -13.54 -9.77
C THR A 127 6.05 -13.30 -8.37
N SER A 128 5.78 -14.18 -7.41
CA SER A 128 6.17 -14.04 -5.99
C SER A 128 7.65 -13.70 -5.79
N GLU A 129 8.56 -14.45 -6.42
CA GLU A 129 10.01 -14.22 -6.29
C GLU A 129 10.43 -12.86 -6.88
N SER A 130 9.87 -12.50 -8.03
CA SER A 130 10.14 -11.20 -8.68
C SER A 130 9.61 -10.03 -7.86
N TYR A 131 8.45 -10.20 -7.22
CA TYR A 131 7.88 -9.21 -6.31
C TYR A 131 8.77 -8.98 -5.07
N VAL A 132 9.20 -10.05 -4.42
CA VAL A 132 10.14 -9.94 -3.29
C VAL A 132 11.44 -9.29 -3.72
N GLN A 133 11.95 -9.61 -4.93
CA GLN A 133 13.16 -8.98 -5.46
C GLN A 133 12.97 -7.48 -5.71
N PHE A 134 11.85 -7.08 -6.31
CA PHE A 134 11.49 -5.66 -6.48
C PHE A 134 11.49 -4.93 -5.12
N MET A 135 10.83 -5.49 -4.11
CA MET A 135 10.77 -4.87 -2.79
C MET A 135 12.14 -4.76 -2.12
N ARG A 136 13.02 -5.74 -2.31
CA ARG A 136 14.42 -5.67 -1.84
C ARG A 136 15.21 -4.54 -2.52
N GLU A 137 15.09 -4.42 -3.84
CA GLU A 137 15.77 -3.40 -4.63
C GLU A 137 15.26 -1.99 -4.26
N LEU A 138 13.93 -1.82 -4.22
CA LEU A 138 13.29 -0.55 -3.85
C LEU A 138 13.65 -0.14 -2.41
N SER A 139 13.70 -1.09 -1.48
CA SER A 139 14.03 -0.82 -0.08
C SER A 139 15.41 -0.19 0.11
N VAL A 140 16.40 -0.61 -0.68
CA VAL A 140 17.74 -0.01 -0.66
C VAL A 140 17.68 1.43 -1.15
N LYS A 141 16.92 1.69 -2.23
CA LYS A 141 16.77 3.05 -2.78
C LYS A 141 16.02 3.96 -1.81
N CYS A 142 14.94 3.48 -1.19
CA CYS A 142 14.20 4.24 -0.17
C CYS A 142 15.11 4.65 1.00
N ARG A 143 15.90 3.72 1.54
CA ARG A 143 16.83 4.02 2.65
C ARG A 143 17.90 5.02 2.28
N ASN A 144 18.48 4.90 1.11
CA ASN A 144 19.50 5.84 0.65
C ASN A 144 18.94 7.28 0.54
N ASN A 145 17.63 7.44 0.46
CA ASN A 145 16.92 8.71 0.36
C ASN A 145 16.09 9.06 1.61
N ASN A 146 16.23 8.28 2.69
CA ASN A 146 15.47 8.47 3.94
C ASN A 146 13.93 8.46 3.74
N LEU A 147 13.45 7.62 2.83
CA LEU A 147 12.04 7.40 2.56
C LEU A 147 11.56 6.15 3.31
N VAL A 148 10.41 6.24 3.96
CA VAL A 148 9.71 5.06 4.51
C VAL A 148 9.23 4.20 3.35
N LEU A 149 9.35 2.87 3.49
CA LEU A 149 8.77 1.90 2.57
C LEU A 149 7.74 1.06 3.31
N SER A 150 6.49 1.13 2.88
CA SER A 150 5.41 0.27 3.35
C SER A 150 4.84 -0.58 2.22
N VAL A 151 4.22 -1.70 2.59
CA VAL A 151 3.60 -2.61 1.65
C VAL A 151 2.23 -3.05 2.16
N ASP A 152 1.23 -3.02 1.27
CA ASP A 152 -0.10 -3.52 1.51
C ASP A 152 -0.15 -5.01 1.18
N VAL A 153 -0.73 -5.80 2.07
CA VAL A 153 -0.83 -7.25 1.91
C VAL A 153 -2.22 -7.75 2.32
N PRO A 154 -2.75 -8.76 1.65
CA PRO A 154 -3.99 -9.40 2.11
C PRO A 154 -3.77 -10.10 3.46
N SER A 155 -4.85 -10.31 4.23
CA SER A 155 -4.81 -11.20 5.40
C SER A 155 -4.25 -12.57 4.99
N PRO A 156 -3.32 -13.17 5.77
CA PRO A 156 -2.60 -14.38 5.35
C PRO A 156 -3.50 -15.60 5.43
N TYR A 157 -3.69 -16.24 4.29
CA TYR A 157 -4.36 -17.52 4.14
C TYR A 157 -3.53 -18.43 3.23
N SER A 158 -3.78 -19.72 3.25
CA SER A 158 -3.01 -20.70 2.45
C SER A 158 -3.06 -20.43 0.94
N PHE A 159 -4.12 -19.77 0.43
CA PHE A 159 -4.25 -19.47 -0.99
C PHE A 159 -3.46 -18.21 -1.43
N ASN A 160 -2.95 -17.41 -0.49
CA ASN A 160 -2.19 -16.20 -0.78
C ASN A 160 -0.79 -16.17 -0.13
N GLU A 161 -0.25 -17.32 0.25
CA GLU A 161 1.11 -17.46 0.81
C GLU A 161 2.20 -16.91 -0.12
N HIS A 162 1.91 -16.86 -1.43
CA HIS A 162 2.82 -16.32 -2.45
C HIS A 162 3.08 -14.81 -2.30
N TYR A 163 2.31 -14.07 -1.49
CA TYR A 163 2.68 -12.71 -1.10
C TYR A 163 3.92 -12.66 -0.20
N SER A 164 4.38 -13.79 0.32
CA SER A 164 5.67 -13.91 1.02
C SER A 164 5.84 -12.89 2.14
N GLN A 165 4.82 -12.70 3.00
CA GLN A 165 4.83 -11.69 4.06
C GLN A 165 6.08 -11.71 4.93
N LYS A 166 6.67 -12.88 5.15
CA LYS A 166 7.93 -13.03 5.89
C LYS A 166 9.09 -12.31 5.21
N GLU A 167 9.27 -12.55 3.92
CA GLU A 167 10.35 -11.93 3.13
C GLU A 167 10.13 -10.41 2.99
N LEU A 168 8.87 -9.99 2.80
CA LEU A 168 8.51 -8.58 2.75
C LEU A 168 8.78 -7.92 4.10
N GLY A 169 8.36 -8.52 5.20
CA GLY A 169 8.57 -8.01 6.55
C GLY A 169 10.04 -7.82 6.95
N GLU A 170 10.97 -8.52 6.28
CA GLU A 170 12.41 -8.30 6.48
C GLU A 170 12.91 -7.01 5.82
N VAL A 171 12.32 -6.61 4.69
CA VAL A 171 12.88 -5.54 3.84
C VAL A 171 12.11 -4.23 3.86
N VAL A 172 10.86 -4.21 4.31
CA VAL A 172 10.06 -2.98 4.45
C VAL A 172 10.12 -2.42 5.87
N ASP A 173 9.71 -1.18 6.02
CA ASP A 173 9.56 -0.53 7.32
C ASP A 173 8.23 -0.91 7.96
N TYR A 174 7.15 -0.97 7.17
CA TYR A 174 5.81 -1.35 7.60
C TYR A 174 5.12 -2.31 6.64
N VAL A 175 4.40 -3.26 7.21
CA VAL A 175 3.47 -4.16 6.52
C VAL A 175 2.06 -3.78 6.93
N ILE A 176 1.22 -3.39 5.98
CA ILE A 176 -0.15 -2.96 6.21
C ILE A 176 -1.08 -4.08 5.77
N ILE A 177 -1.83 -4.63 6.72
CA ILE A 177 -2.78 -5.71 6.44
C ILE A 177 -4.06 -5.08 5.92
N MET A 178 -4.54 -5.49 4.75
CA MET A 178 -5.86 -5.14 4.23
C MET A 178 -6.92 -6.01 4.92
N GLY A 179 -7.31 -5.60 6.16
CA GLY A 179 -8.22 -6.32 7.03
C GLY A 179 -9.69 -6.10 6.66
N TYR A 180 -10.03 -6.21 5.37
CA TYR A 180 -11.37 -5.95 4.85
C TYR A 180 -11.67 -6.86 3.66
N ASP A 181 -12.88 -6.70 3.11
CA ASP A 181 -13.43 -7.54 2.03
C ASP A 181 -13.51 -9.03 2.40
N GLU A 182 -13.81 -9.35 3.68
CA GLU A 182 -14.17 -10.70 4.11
C GLU A 182 -15.33 -11.24 3.28
N HIS A 183 -16.34 -10.39 3.03
CA HIS A 183 -17.39 -10.60 2.05
C HIS A 183 -17.41 -9.46 1.02
N TYR A 184 -17.40 -9.82 -0.25
CA TYR A 184 -17.23 -8.89 -1.37
C TYR A 184 -18.24 -9.19 -2.49
N VAL A 185 -18.25 -8.38 -3.55
CA VAL A 185 -19.14 -8.59 -4.70
C VAL A 185 -18.84 -9.94 -5.36
N GLY A 186 -19.81 -10.85 -5.33
CA GLY A 186 -19.67 -12.22 -5.84
C GLY A 186 -19.49 -13.30 -4.77
N SER A 187 -19.26 -12.92 -3.51
CA SER A 187 -19.29 -13.83 -2.36
C SER A 187 -20.70 -13.95 -1.76
N ASP A 188 -20.85 -14.81 -0.76
CA ASP A 188 -22.03 -14.81 0.11
C ASP A 188 -22.15 -13.48 0.86
N ALA A 189 -23.41 -13.11 1.21
CA ALA A 189 -23.67 -11.90 1.97
C ALA A 189 -23.10 -11.99 3.40
N GLY A 190 -22.40 -10.94 3.85
CA GLY A 190 -21.81 -10.92 5.17
C GLY A 190 -21.14 -9.58 5.50
N SER A 191 -20.36 -9.58 6.57
CA SER A 191 -19.60 -8.42 7.03
C SER A 191 -18.45 -8.10 6.08
N VAL A 192 -18.14 -6.83 5.89
CA VAL A 192 -16.93 -6.41 5.15
C VAL A 192 -15.68 -6.78 5.94
N ALA A 193 -15.74 -6.65 7.26
CA ALA A 193 -14.69 -7.09 8.17
C ALA A 193 -15.34 -7.45 9.51
N SER A 194 -15.31 -8.73 9.89
CA SER A 194 -15.71 -9.15 11.22
C SER A 194 -14.52 -9.04 12.16
N LEU A 195 -14.78 -8.93 13.46
CA LEU A 195 -13.74 -8.91 14.50
C LEU A 195 -12.87 -10.17 14.47
N SER A 196 -13.46 -11.33 14.11
CA SER A 196 -12.69 -12.56 13.93
C SER A 196 -11.75 -12.49 12.73
N TYR A 197 -12.21 -11.96 11.61
CA TYR A 197 -11.41 -11.79 10.42
C TYR A 197 -10.20 -10.88 10.65
N GLU A 198 -10.41 -9.75 11.31
CA GLU A 198 -9.33 -8.83 11.71
C GLU A 198 -8.32 -9.50 12.64
N ARG A 199 -8.84 -10.21 13.67
CA ARG A 199 -7.98 -10.92 14.61
C ARG A 199 -7.15 -12.00 13.94
N ASP A 200 -7.74 -12.78 13.06
CA ASP A 200 -7.05 -13.85 12.34
C ASP A 200 -5.99 -13.28 11.40
N GLY A 201 -6.30 -12.19 10.70
CA GLY A 201 -5.34 -11.46 9.86
C GLY A 201 -4.12 -10.97 10.65
N ILE A 202 -4.34 -10.28 11.78
CA ILE A 202 -3.26 -9.80 12.64
C ILE A 202 -2.46 -10.97 13.22
N THR A 203 -3.13 -12.01 13.72
CA THR A 203 -2.46 -13.15 14.38
C THR A 203 -1.60 -13.91 13.36
N GLY A 204 -2.12 -14.16 12.16
CA GLY A 204 -1.36 -14.84 11.11
C GLY A 204 -0.17 -14.03 10.64
N THR A 205 -0.31 -12.71 10.48
CA THR A 205 0.81 -11.84 10.09
C THR A 205 1.89 -11.79 11.18
N LEU A 206 1.52 -11.80 12.46
CA LEU A 206 2.47 -11.84 13.59
C LEU A 206 3.36 -13.09 13.62
N GLU A 207 2.97 -14.17 12.95
CA GLU A 207 3.82 -15.37 12.82
C GLU A 207 5.04 -15.11 11.92
N ASN A 208 4.96 -14.11 11.04
CA ASN A 208 5.94 -13.84 10.00
C ASN A 208 6.60 -12.45 10.09
N VAL A 209 5.92 -11.48 10.67
CA VAL A 209 6.33 -10.07 10.70
C VAL A 209 6.43 -9.58 12.15
N PRO A 210 7.51 -8.87 12.53
CA PRO A 210 7.61 -8.24 13.84
C PRO A 210 6.45 -7.26 14.08
N LYS A 211 5.87 -7.29 15.29
CA LYS A 211 4.68 -6.49 15.64
C LYS A 211 4.85 -4.98 15.42
N GLU A 212 6.05 -4.47 15.62
CA GLU A 212 6.39 -3.05 15.46
C GLU A 212 6.36 -2.57 14.01
N LYS A 213 6.26 -3.50 13.04
CA LYS A 213 6.13 -3.21 11.62
C LYS A 213 4.70 -3.37 11.10
N ILE A 214 3.78 -3.87 11.92
CA ILE A 214 2.42 -4.21 11.47
C ILE A 214 1.48 -3.03 11.68
N ILE A 215 0.77 -2.66 10.61
CA ILE A 215 -0.38 -1.76 10.65
C ILE A 215 -1.60 -2.57 10.23
N SER A 216 -2.69 -2.52 10.99
CA SER A 216 -3.96 -3.17 10.62
C SER A 216 -4.86 -2.17 9.93
N GLY A 217 -5.14 -2.39 8.64
CA GLY A 217 -6.08 -1.59 7.85
C GLY A 217 -7.51 -2.06 8.09
N ILE A 218 -8.38 -1.13 8.47
CA ILE A 218 -9.81 -1.38 8.69
C ILE A 218 -10.65 -0.58 7.68
N PRO A 219 -11.84 -1.08 7.27
CA PRO A 219 -12.67 -0.39 6.27
C PRO A 219 -13.43 0.79 6.85
N PHE A 220 -13.51 1.90 6.08
CA PHE A 220 -14.47 2.99 6.32
C PHE A 220 -15.73 2.88 5.45
N TYR A 221 -15.98 1.71 4.85
CA TYR A 221 -17.12 1.44 4.00
C TYR A 221 -17.85 0.19 4.46
N THR A 222 -19.06 0.04 3.97
CA THR A 222 -19.89 -1.16 4.18
C THR A 222 -20.56 -1.55 2.87
N ARG A 223 -21.13 -2.76 2.83
CA ARG A 223 -21.85 -3.28 1.67
C ARG A 223 -23.30 -3.47 2.01
N LEU A 224 -24.18 -3.09 1.08
CA LEU A 224 -25.59 -3.38 1.15
C LEU A 224 -25.92 -4.64 0.34
N TRP A 225 -26.41 -5.66 1.00
CA TRP A 225 -26.80 -6.92 0.38
C TRP A 225 -28.29 -6.94 0.09
N LYS A 226 -28.65 -7.26 -1.16
CA LYS A 226 -30.03 -7.51 -1.54
C LYS A 226 -30.23 -9.02 -1.65
N THR A 227 -30.97 -9.59 -0.69
CA THR A 227 -31.33 -11.00 -0.69
C THR A 227 -32.75 -11.17 -1.27
N ASN A 228 -33.03 -12.32 -1.88
CA ASN A 228 -34.36 -12.70 -2.28
C ASN A 228 -35.11 -13.42 -1.14
N ALA A 229 -36.39 -13.76 -1.33
CA ALA A 229 -37.20 -14.37 -0.29
C ALA A 229 -36.78 -15.79 0.15
N SER A 230 -35.74 -16.34 -0.50
CA SER A 230 -35.17 -17.66 -0.19
C SER A 230 -33.81 -17.59 0.54
N GLY A 231 -33.35 -16.42 0.87
CA GLY A 231 -32.05 -16.16 1.53
C GLY A 231 -31.10 -15.33 0.69
#